data_ae750d6b1f527154402904298654d337
#
_entry.id   ae750d6b1f527154402904298654d337
#
_cell.length_a   1.000
_cell.length_b   1.000
_cell.length_c   1.000
_cell.angle_alpha   90.00
_cell.angle_beta   90.00
_cell.angle_gamma   90.00
#
_symmetry.space_group_name_H-M   'P 1'
#
loop_
_entity.id
_entity.type
_entity.pdbx_description
1 polymer ?
#
loop_
_entity_poly.entity_id
_entity_poly.type
_entity_poly.pdbx_seq_one_letter_code
_entity_poly.pdbx_strand_id
1 'polypeptide(L)'
;MKKLFTVLLFLTICVNPASSQELRVIPYPEGTNTQSEGASSAPAIINHKNSIYFDTMTDYYELASSRNRVILTHYPTYQQTTETTCGPAAALTVLYWFGVKDYTEKSLALEMKTNADHTLGTSPENMLAFFKKIGWNTESSLTHEKFATYEAFMDFVIANLKSGTPIIVESVYWGGHWRVIIGYDSMGTKSTLDDVLIMADPYDTCDHKQDGYAVDNGENFYSMWFDHSILPENQREQPFVTAKP
;
A
#
# COMPACT_ATOMS: atom_id res chain seq x y z
N MET A 1 -25.24 72.26 2.22
CA MET A 1 -24.53 71.19 1.50
C MET A 1 -24.38 70.00 2.44
N LYS A 2 -25.23 68.97 2.29
CA LYS A 2 -25.21 67.75 3.11
C LYS A 2 -24.36 66.70 2.35
N LYS A 3 -23.23 66.29 2.93
CA LYS A 3 -22.39 65.21 2.41
C LYS A 3 -23.00 63.88 2.81
N LEU A 4 -23.39 63.09 1.79
CA LEU A 4 -23.86 61.72 1.94
C LEU A 4 -22.63 60.82 2.02
N PHE A 5 -22.42 60.14 3.16
CA PHE A 5 -21.40 59.09 3.30
C PHE A 5 -22.04 57.73 2.93
N THR A 6 -21.62 57.17 1.79
CA THR A 6 -22.02 55.82 1.41
C THR A 6 -21.06 54.83 2.10
N VAL A 7 -21.55 54.08 3.05
CA VAL A 7 -20.82 52.97 3.68
C VAL A 7 -20.95 51.73 2.77
N LEU A 8 -19.84 51.32 2.17
CA LEU A 8 -19.75 50.09 1.38
C LEU A 8 -19.50 48.93 2.34
N LEU A 9 -20.52 48.10 2.57
CA LEU A 9 -20.43 46.89 3.38
C LEU A 9 -19.81 45.78 2.55
N PHE A 10 -18.51 45.47 2.76
CA PHE A 10 -17.89 44.28 2.17
C PHE A 10 -18.37 43.06 2.95
N LEU A 11 -19.24 42.24 2.33
CA LEU A 11 -19.51 40.89 2.77
C LEU A 11 -18.30 40.02 2.41
N THR A 12 -17.44 39.78 3.39
CA THR A 12 -16.43 38.68 3.29
C THR A 12 -17.18 37.35 3.41
N ILE A 13 -17.39 36.68 2.25
CA ILE A 13 -17.82 35.29 2.22
C ILE A 13 -16.60 34.47 2.71
N CYS A 14 -16.62 34.06 3.97
CA CYS A 14 -15.73 33.00 4.44
C CYS A 14 -16.15 31.71 3.75
N VAL A 15 -15.49 31.40 2.63
CA VAL A 15 -15.50 30.03 2.08
C VAL A 15 -14.68 29.21 3.06
N ASN A 16 -15.37 28.48 3.96
CA ASN A 16 -14.72 27.40 4.68
C ASN A 16 -14.14 26.45 3.62
N PRO A 17 -12.81 26.19 3.57
CA PRO A 17 -12.32 25.08 2.80
C PRO A 17 -12.99 23.85 3.39
N ALA A 18 -13.79 23.14 2.59
CA ALA A 18 -14.27 21.83 2.96
C ALA A 18 -13.01 21.05 3.35
N SER A 19 -12.88 20.70 4.63
CA SER A 19 -11.81 19.82 5.09
C SER A 19 -11.95 18.55 4.23
N SER A 20 -11.00 18.32 3.35
CA SER A 20 -10.90 17.03 2.69
C SER A 20 -10.77 16.03 3.82
N GLN A 21 -11.82 15.28 4.07
CA GLN A 21 -11.79 14.20 5.06
C GLN A 21 -10.64 13.29 4.66
N GLU A 22 -9.62 13.22 5.49
CA GLU A 22 -8.45 12.40 5.23
C GLU A 22 -8.92 10.96 5.06
N LEU A 23 -8.64 10.39 3.89
CA LEU A 23 -9.11 9.06 3.51
C LEU A 23 -8.16 8.02 4.08
N ARG A 24 -8.47 7.45 5.24
CA ARG A 24 -7.68 6.37 5.86
C ARG A 24 -7.86 5.04 5.11
N VAL A 25 -9.10 4.69 4.81
CA VAL A 25 -9.47 3.47 4.08
C VAL A 25 -10.22 3.85 2.82
N ILE A 26 -9.81 3.26 1.70
CA ILE A 26 -10.45 3.48 0.41
C ILE A 26 -11.84 2.85 0.44
N PRO A 27 -12.90 3.60 0.13
CA PRO A 27 -14.27 3.08 0.18
C PRO A 27 -14.52 2.05 -0.93
N TYR A 28 -15.30 1.03 -0.61
CA TYR A 28 -15.78 0.09 -1.62
C TYR A 28 -16.77 0.78 -2.55
N PRO A 29 -16.72 0.48 -3.87
CA PRO A 29 -17.76 0.88 -4.79
C PRO A 29 -19.14 0.36 -4.37
N GLU A 30 -20.19 1.09 -4.71
CA GLU A 30 -21.57 0.67 -4.45
C GLU A 30 -21.83 -0.72 -5.05
N GLY A 31 -22.48 -1.61 -4.30
CA GLY A 31 -22.80 -2.97 -4.71
C GLY A 31 -21.64 -3.96 -4.65
N THR A 32 -20.46 -3.57 -4.14
CA THR A 32 -19.36 -4.53 -3.89
C THR A 32 -19.78 -5.55 -2.84
N ASN A 33 -19.59 -6.84 -3.15
CA ASN A 33 -19.78 -7.89 -2.17
C ASN A 33 -18.54 -7.97 -1.24
N THR A 34 -18.76 -7.65 0.03
CA THR A 34 -17.72 -7.65 1.07
C THR A 34 -17.94 -8.74 2.11
N GLN A 35 -18.76 -9.74 1.81
CA GLN A 35 -19.19 -10.74 2.81
C GLN A 35 -18.94 -12.20 2.39
N SER A 36 -18.50 -12.47 1.18
CA SER A 36 -18.41 -13.85 0.70
C SER A 36 -16.98 -14.39 0.63
N GLU A 37 -15.99 -13.54 0.41
CA GLU A 37 -14.57 -13.93 0.26
C GLU A 37 -13.65 -12.72 0.48
N GLY A 38 -12.33 -12.97 0.42
CA GLY A 38 -11.30 -11.95 0.62
C GLY A 38 -11.23 -11.42 2.05
N ALA A 39 -10.27 -10.56 2.32
CA ALA A 39 -10.08 -9.95 3.63
C ALA A 39 -11.29 -9.13 4.09
N SER A 40 -12.02 -8.54 3.15
CA SER A 40 -13.24 -7.76 3.44
C SER A 40 -14.33 -8.57 4.16
N SER A 41 -14.34 -9.89 3.98
CA SER A 41 -15.32 -10.81 4.61
C SER A 41 -14.85 -11.37 5.95
N ALA A 42 -13.65 -11.02 6.41
CA ALA A 42 -13.10 -11.55 7.66
C ALA A 42 -14.04 -11.27 8.85
N PRO A 43 -14.19 -12.22 9.77
CA PRO A 43 -15.08 -12.04 10.93
C PRO A 43 -14.64 -10.88 11.80
N ALA A 44 -15.58 -10.07 12.26
CA ALA A 44 -15.31 -8.96 13.19
C ALA A 44 -14.57 -9.39 14.48
N ILE A 45 -14.56 -10.68 14.80
CA ILE A 45 -13.88 -11.24 15.96
C ILE A 45 -12.35 -11.11 15.88
N ILE A 46 -11.78 -10.94 14.68
CA ILE A 46 -10.32 -10.68 14.54
C ILE A 46 -9.93 -9.31 15.05
N ASN A 47 -10.88 -8.37 15.11
CA ASN A 47 -10.65 -7.02 15.59
C ASN A 47 -10.88 -6.94 17.10
N HIS A 48 -9.87 -7.24 17.89
CA HIS A 48 -9.98 -7.11 19.35
C HIS A 48 -8.75 -6.42 19.96
N LYS A 49 -9.02 -5.63 20.99
CA LYS A 49 -8.05 -4.72 21.58
C LYS A 49 -7.11 -5.34 22.61
N ASN A 50 -7.54 -6.46 23.21
CA ASN A 50 -6.83 -7.05 24.32
C ASN A 50 -6.20 -8.38 23.89
N SER A 51 -4.89 -8.35 23.66
CA SER A 51 -4.11 -9.55 23.38
C SER A 51 -2.80 -9.47 24.14
N ILE A 52 -2.38 -10.58 24.71
CA ILE A 52 -1.05 -10.68 25.34
C ILE A 52 0.08 -10.65 24.30
N TYR A 53 -0.26 -10.79 23.03
CA TYR A 53 0.70 -10.79 21.91
C TYR A 53 0.74 -9.46 21.17
N PHE A 54 -0.37 -8.69 21.21
CA PHE A 54 -0.52 -7.41 20.51
C PHE A 54 -1.13 -6.39 21.46
N ASP A 55 -0.38 -5.99 22.47
CA ASP A 55 -0.82 -5.07 23.53
C ASP A 55 -0.67 -3.60 23.12
N THR A 56 0.16 -3.30 22.14
CA THR A 56 0.37 -1.95 21.62
C THR A 56 -0.20 -1.83 20.20
N MET A 57 -1.26 -1.04 20.08
CA MET A 57 -1.88 -0.75 18.79
C MET A 57 -1.34 0.59 18.26
N THR A 58 -0.40 0.53 17.33
CA THR A 58 0.13 1.72 16.64
C THR A 58 -0.90 2.26 15.66
N ASP A 59 -1.09 3.58 15.62
CA ASP A 59 -1.83 4.23 14.54
C ASP A 59 -0.84 4.52 13.39
N TYR A 60 -0.72 3.56 12.47
CA TYR A 60 0.22 3.66 11.34
C TYR A 60 -0.14 4.78 10.37
N TYR A 61 -1.42 5.17 10.27
CA TYR A 61 -1.86 6.28 9.43
C TYR A 61 -1.27 7.62 9.90
N GLU A 62 -1.23 7.84 11.23
CA GLU A 62 -0.67 9.06 11.83
C GLU A 62 0.84 8.97 12.07
N LEU A 63 1.45 7.81 11.80
CA LEU A 63 2.86 7.61 12.07
C LEU A 63 3.72 8.47 11.15
N ALA A 64 4.59 9.29 11.73
CA ALA A 64 5.45 10.20 10.99
C ALA A 64 6.89 9.69 10.89
N SER A 65 7.62 10.14 9.86
CA SER A 65 9.06 9.94 9.75
C SER A 65 9.81 10.54 10.94
N SER A 66 10.90 9.91 11.33
CA SER A 66 11.77 10.32 12.44
C SER A 66 13.24 10.18 12.04
N ARG A 67 14.16 10.27 13.03
CA ARG A 67 15.58 10.03 12.78
C ARG A 67 15.86 8.61 12.26
N ASN A 68 15.12 7.62 12.77
CA ASN A 68 15.35 6.20 12.51
C ASN A 68 14.32 5.58 11.55
N ARG A 69 13.27 6.32 11.24
CA ARG A 69 12.12 5.84 10.45
C ARG A 69 11.84 6.75 9.26
N VAL A 70 11.60 6.14 8.12
CA VAL A 70 11.04 6.78 6.92
C VAL A 70 9.70 6.12 6.63
N ILE A 71 8.62 6.92 6.51
CA ILE A 71 7.28 6.41 6.24
C ILE A 71 6.49 7.39 5.37
N LEU A 72 5.63 6.87 4.52
CA LEU A 72 4.63 7.61 3.78
C LEU A 72 3.44 7.86 4.70
N THR A 73 3.48 8.97 5.45
CA THR A 73 2.44 9.34 6.42
C THR A 73 1.11 9.57 5.71
N HIS A 74 0.00 9.14 6.29
CA HIS A 74 -1.36 9.20 5.73
C HIS A 74 -1.54 8.35 4.47
N TYR A 75 -0.82 7.26 4.35
CA TYR A 75 -0.98 6.32 3.23
C TYR A 75 -2.31 5.58 3.35
N PRO A 76 -3.20 5.60 2.33
CA PRO A 76 -4.51 4.95 2.41
C PRO A 76 -4.38 3.43 2.24
N THR A 77 -5.24 2.67 2.91
CA THR A 77 -5.31 1.21 2.80
C THR A 77 -6.59 0.75 2.10
N TYR A 78 -6.62 -0.50 1.69
CA TYR A 78 -7.78 -1.16 1.09
C TYR A 78 -7.71 -2.66 1.33
N GLN A 79 -8.81 -3.26 1.80
CA GLN A 79 -8.91 -4.72 2.00
C GLN A 79 -9.52 -5.36 0.76
N GLN A 80 -8.80 -6.33 0.15
CA GLN A 80 -9.26 -7.03 -1.05
C GLN A 80 -10.59 -7.74 -0.85
N THR A 81 -11.38 -7.78 -1.91
CA THR A 81 -12.75 -8.33 -1.87
C THR A 81 -12.85 -9.74 -2.45
N THR A 82 -11.78 -10.26 -3.03
CA THR A 82 -11.67 -11.66 -3.49
C THR A 82 -10.34 -12.28 -3.07
N GLU A 83 -10.22 -13.60 -3.14
CA GLU A 83 -9.00 -14.30 -2.71
C GLU A 83 -7.78 -14.01 -3.58
N THR A 84 -7.96 -13.52 -4.80
CA THR A 84 -6.88 -13.41 -5.81
C THR A 84 -6.59 -11.98 -6.27
N THR A 85 -7.20 -10.99 -5.66
CA THR A 85 -7.08 -9.58 -6.07
C THR A 85 -6.12 -8.74 -5.21
N CYS A 86 -5.20 -9.37 -4.48
CA CYS A 86 -4.18 -8.65 -3.71
C CYS A 86 -3.35 -7.67 -4.58
N GLY A 87 -2.96 -8.06 -5.79
CA GLY A 87 -2.25 -7.19 -6.73
C GLY A 87 -3.04 -5.95 -7.14
N PRO A 88 -4.28 -6.07 -7.66
CA PRO A 88 -5.17 -4.94 -7.91
C PRO A 88 -5.44 -4.06 -6.69
N ALA A 89 -5.65 -4.65 -5.52
CA ALA A 89 -5.88 -3.93 -4.28
C ALA A 89 -4.64 -3.13 -3.85
N ALA A 90 -3.45 -3.74 -3.91
CA ALA A 90 -2.18 -3.05 -3.65
C ALA A 90 -1.96 -1.88 -4.63
N ALA A 91 -2.16 -2.11 -5.92
CA ALA A 91 -2.06 -1.05 -6.94
C ALA A 91 -3.08 0.07 -6.74
N LEU A 92 -4.29 -0.25 -6.26
CA LEU A 92 -5.32 0.74 -5.94
C LEU A 92 -4.84 1.71 -4.86
N THR A 93 -4.19 1.21 -3.79
CA THR A 93 -3.65 2.07 -2.73
C THR A 93 -2.56 3.00 -3.26
N VAL A 94 -1.71 2.52 -4.17
CA VAL A 94 -0.69 3.36 -4.84
C VAL A 94 -1.32 4.44 -5.70
N LEU A 95 -2.36 4.14 -6.46
CA LEU A 95 -3.09 5.14 -7.25
C LEU A 95 -3.71 6.22 -6.37
N TYR A 96 -4.36 5.81 -5.27
CA TYR A 96 -4.96 6.74 -4.32
C TYR A 96 -3.94 7.60 -3.58
N TRP A 97 -2.75 7.05 -3.27
CA TRP A 97 -1.63 7.82 -2.72
C TRP A 97 -1.24 9.01 -3.61
N PHE A 98 -1.24 8.82 -4.91
CA PHE A 98 -0.97 9.87 -5.89
C PHE A 98 -2.23 10.65 -6.35
N GLY A 99 -3.37 10.46 -5.69
CA GLY A 99 -4.61 11.21 -5.95
C GLY A 99 -5.41 10.72 -7.15
N VAL A 100 -5.07 9.58 -7.76
CA VAL A 100 -5.84 8.97 -8.86
C VAL A 100 -6.93 8.07 -8.28
N LYS A 101 -8.20 8.43 -8.53
CA LYS A 101 -9.37 7.79 -7.91
C LYS A 101 -10.35 7.17 -8.91
N ASP A 102 -9.97 7.11 -10.18
CA ASP A 102 -10.85 6.68 -11.29
C ASP A 102 -10.91 5.15 -11.46
N TYR A 103 -10.15 4.42 -10.64
CA TYR A 103 -10.07 2.96 -10.70
C TYR A 103 -10.73 2.31 -9.49
N THR A 104 -11.17 1.07 -9.70
CA THR A 104 -11.66 0.16 -8.66
C THR A 104 -10.82 -1.11 -8.68
N GLU A 105 -10.83 -1.89 -7.60
CA GLU A 105 -10.19 -3.21 -7.55
C GLU A 105 -10.60 -4.07 -8.74
N LYS A 106 -11.91 -4.11 -9.06
CA LYS A 106 -12.45 -4.87 -10.19
C LYS A 106 -11.94 -4.37 -11.54
N SER A 107 -11.88 -3.05 -11.76
CA SER A 107 -11.36 -2.52 -13.01
C SER A 107 -9.86 -2.79 -13.17
N LEU A 108 -9.09 -2.69 -12.07
CA LEU A 108 -7.67 -3.01 -12.06
C LEU A 108 -7.43 -4.50 -12.30
N ALA A 109 -8.25 -5.39 -11.72
CA ALA A 109 -8.15 -6.83 -11.98
C ALA A 109 -8.32 -7.16 -13.46
N LEU A 110 -9.22 -6.47 -14.16
CA LEU A 110 -9.39 -6.61 -15.61
C LEU A 110 -8.19 -6.03 -16.38
N GLU A 111 -7.76 -4.82 -16.05
CA GLU A 111 -6.65 -4.14 -16.71
C GLU A 111 -5.31 -4.88 -16.54
N MET A 112 -5.09 -5.47 -15.37
CA MET A 112 -3.88 -6.24 -15.03
C MET A 112 -4.02 -7.72 -15.38
N LYS A 113 -5.11 -8.13 -16.04
CA LYS A 113 -5.37 -9.53 -16.44
C LYS A 113 -5.22 -10.52 -15.27
N THR A 114 -5.69 -10.13 -14.09
CA THR A 114 -5.66 -11.00 -12.90
C THR A 114 -6.37 -12.32 -13.18
N ASN A 115 -5.74 -13.44 -12.83
CA ASN A 115 -6.19 -14.81 -13.11
C ASN A 115 -6.26 -15.18 -14.62
N ALA A 116 -5.59 -14.44 -15.50
CA ALA A 116 -5.50 -14.80 -16.91
C ALA A 116 -4.25 -15.64 -17.23
N ASP A 117 -4.26 -16.28 -18.40
CA ASP A 117 -3.10 -16.98 -18.95
C ASP A 117 -2.48 -18.04 -18.02
N HIS A 118 -3.34 -18.76 -17.26
CA HIS A 118 -2.95 -19.79 -16.29
C HIS A 118 -2.16 -19.26 -15.06
N THR A 119 -2.10 -17.95 -14.86
CA THR A 119 -1.51 -17.33 -13.68
C THR A 119 -2.60 -17.10 -12.64
N LEU A 120 -2.42 -17.58 -11.43
CA LEU A 120 -3.26 -17.22 -10.31
C LEU A 120 -2.83 -15.84 -9.79
N GLY A 121 -3.78 -14.92 -9.60
CA GLY A 121 -3.47 -13.56 -9.19
C GLY A 121 -2.93 -12.68 -10.33
N THR A 122 -2.06 -11.75 -10.02
CA THR A 122 -1.50 -10.75 -10.95
C THR A 122 0.01 -10.91 -11.07
N SER A 123 0.52 -11.04 -12.29
CA SER A 123 1.98 -11.10 -12.51
C SER A 123 2.64 -9.72 -12.44
N PRO A 124 3.94 -9.61 -12.07
CA PRO A 124 4.71 -8.39 -12.15
C PRO A 124 4.64 -7.73 -13.54
N GLU A 125 4.68 -8.52 -14.61
CA GLU A 125 4.59 -8.03 -15.99
C GLU A 125 3.27 -7.31 -16.27
N ASN A 126 2.14 -7.90 -15.86
CA ASN A 126 0.82 -7.32 -16.08
C ASN A 126 0.60 -6.05 -15.23
N MET A 127 1.09 -6.04 -13.99
CA MET A 127 1.07 -4.85 -13.13
C MET A 127 1.92 -3.72 -13.73
N LEU A 128 3.14 -4.03 -14.17
CA LEU A 128 4.04 -3.07 -14.83
C LEU A 128 3.42 -2.50 -16.11
N ALA A 129 2.80 -3.38 -16.94
CA ALA A 129 2.14 -2.97 -18.17
C ALA A 129 1.00 -1.98 -17.92
N PHE A 130 0.22 -2.18 -16.86
CA PHE A 130 -0.84 -1.26 -16.45
C PHE A 130 -0.27 0.12 -16.12
N PHE A 131 0.73 0.23 -15.23
CA PHE A 131 1.28 1.53 -14.85
C PHE A 131 1.96 2.24 -16.02
N LYS A 132 2.64 1.52 -16.91
CA LYS A 132 3.18 2.09 -18.17
C LYS A 132 2.09 2.59 -19.10
N LYS A 133 0.97 1.86 -19.21
CA LYS A 133 -0.19 2.26 -20.04
C LYS A 133 -0.76 3.60 -19.62
N ILE A 134 -0.79 3.89 -18.33
CA ILE A 134 -1.27 5.19 -17.80
C ILE A 134 -0.19 6.28 -17.78
N GLY A 135 0.99 6.00 -18.34
CA GLY A 135 2.07 6.98 -18.54
C GLY A 135 2.96 7.22 -17.31
N TRP A 136 2.95 6.32 -16.33
CA TRP A 136 3.74 6.48 -15.12
C TRP A 136 5.18 6.00 -15.30
N ASN A 137 6.10 6.63 -14.56
CA ASN A 137 7.47 6.16 -14.42
C ASN A 137 7.49 4.91 -13.54
N THR A 138 8.15 3.86 -14.01
CA THR A 138 8.12 2.54 -13.36
C THR A 138 9.49 1.91 -13.28
N GLU A 139 9.72 1.16 -12.21
CA GLU A 139 10.84 0.21 -12.07
C GLU A 139 10.29 -1.13 -11.58
N SER A 140 10.91 -2.24 -11.96
CA SER A 140 10.43 -3.56 -11.55
C SER A 140 11.53 -4.61 -11.52
N SER A 141 11.28 -5.68 -10.80
CA SER A 141 12.13 -6.89 -10.75
C SER A 141 12.39 -7.53 -12.10
N LEU A 142 11.60 -7.20 -13.15
CA LEU A 142 11.79 -7.75 -14.50
C LEU A 142 13.03 -7.20 -15.20
N THR A 143 13.48 -6.02 -14.82
CA THR A 143 14.63 -5.34 -15.45
C THR A 143 15.68 -4.87 -14.44
N HIS A 144 15.36 -4.88 -13.17
CA HIS A 144 16.30 -4.56 -12.10
C HIS A 144 17.15 -5.80 -11.77
N GLU A 145 18.43 -5.60 -11.52
CA GLU A 145 19.29 -6.67 -10.97
C GLU A 145 18.79 -7.06 -9.58
N LYS A 146 18.98 -8.34 -9.22
CA LYS A 146 18.60 -8.83 -7.90
C LYS A 146 19.42 -8.15 -6.81
N PHE A 147 18.77 -7.86 -5.70
CA PHE A 147 19.44 -7.34 -4.53
C PHE A 147 20.29 -8.46 -3.91
N ALA A 148 21.60 -8.35 -4.02
CA ALA A 148 22.53 -9.36 -3.56
C ALA A 148 22.66 -9.38 -2.01
N THR A 149 22.34 -8.29 -1.33
CA THR A 149 22.40 -8.16 0.13
C THR A 149 21.18 -7.41 0.66
N TYR A 150 20.91 -7.63 1.95
CA TYR A 150 19.85 -6.93 2.66
C TYR A 150 20.05 -5.42 2.65
N GLU A 151 21.29 -4.96 2.84
CA GLU A 151 21.62 -3.53 2.85
C GLU A 151 21.30 -2.88 1.51
N ALA A 152 21.63 -3.54 0.39
CA ALA A 152 21.29 -3.01 -0.94
C ALA A 152 19.78 -2.89 -1.14
N PHE A 153 19.02 -3.85 -0.62
CA PHE A 153 17.56 -3.78 -0.61
C PHE A 153 17.06 -2.62 0.25
N MET A 154 17.60 -2.44 1.46
CA MET A 154 17.20 -1.33 2.34
C MET A 154 17.55 0.04 1.78
N ASP A 155 18.69 0.18 1.14
CA ASP A 155 19.06 1.42 0.44
C ASP A 155 18.02 1.77 -0.65
N PHE A 156 17.59 0.78 -1.42
CA PHE A 156 16.51 0.92 -2.41
C PHE A 156 15.18 1.31 -1.76
N VAL A 157 14.78 0.64 -0.68
CA VAL A 157 13.55 0.94 0.06
C VAL A 157 13.58 2.38 0.57
N ILE A 158 14.65 2.76 1.28
CA ILE A 158 14.79 4.10 1.88
C ILE A 158 14.79 5.19 0.79
N ALA A 159 15.48 4.97 -0.34
CA ALA A 159 15.51 5.92 -1.44
C ALA A 159 14.12 6.15 -2.04
N ASN A 160 13.36 5.09 -2.30
CA ASN A 160 12.00 5.17 -2.81
C ASN A 160 11.06 5.88 -1.82
N LEU A 161 11.04 5.48 -0.56
CA LEU A 161 10.20 6.11 0.46
C LEU A 161 10.53 7.60 0.66
N LYS A 162 11.80 7.98 0.65
CA LYS A 162 12.22 9.41 0.71
C LYS A 162 11.76 10.20 -0.51
N SER A 163 11.61 9.56 -1.66
CA SER A 163 11.08 10.19 -2.88
C SER A 163 9.55 10.18 -2.97
N GLY A 164 8.86 9.70 -1.91
CA GLY A 164 7.41 9.58 -1.88
C GLY A 164 6.85 8.41 -2.69
N THR A 165 7.69 7.45 -3.08
CA THR A 165 7.33 6.32 -3.94
C THR A 165 7.10 5.05 -3.10
N PRO A 166 5.87 4.51 -3.00
CA PRO A 166 5.59 3.22 -2.40
C PRO A 166 6.14 2.08 -3.28
N ILE A 167 6.45 0.94 -2.67
CA ILE A 167 7.03 -0.22 -3.37
C ILE A 167 6.05 -1.38 -3.27
N ILE A 168 5.45 -1.78 -4.37
CA ILE A 168 4.58 -2.96 -4.43
C ILE A 168 5.48 -4.19 -4.50
N VAL A 169 5.34 -5.11 -3.55
CA VAL A 169 6.14 -6.32 -3.44
C VAL A 169 5.23 -7.54 -3.36
N GLU A 170 5.68 -8.64 -3.95
CA GLU A 170 5.04 -9.94 -3.79
C GLU A 170 6.01 -10.87 -3.06
N SER A 171 5.51 -11.73 -2.22
CA SER A 171 6.28 -12.72 -1.49
C SER A 171 5.47 -13.99 -1.24
N VAL A 172 6.14 -15.05 -0.80
CA VAL A 172 5.52 -16.36 -0.51
C VAL A 172 4.45 -16.31 0.61
N TYR A 173 4.26 -15.18 1.24
CA TYR A 173 3.24 -14.97 2.26
C TYR A 173 1.87 -15.40 1.74
N TRP A 174 1.07 -16.11 2.52
CA TRP A 174 -0.21 -16.70 2.08
C TRP A 174 -0.12 -17.59 0.82
N GLY A 175 1.07 -18.09 0.46
CA GLY A 175 1.28 -18.86 -0.75
C GLY A 175 1.54 -18.05 -2.01
N GLY A 176 1.65 -16.71 -1.86
CA GLY A 176 1.89 -15.70 -2.88
C GLY A 176 0.98 -14.50 -2.65
N HIS A 177 1.54 -13.36 -2.19
CA HIS A 177 0.74 -12.21 -1.76
C HIS A 177 1.41 -10.88 -2.07
N TRP A 178 0.64 -9.99 -2.71
CA TRP A 178 1.04 -8.62 -3.00
C TRP A 178 0.72 -7.69 -1.83
N ARG A 179 1.74 -6.96 -1.37
CA ARG A 179 1.65 -5.91 -0.36
C ARG A 179 2.40 -4.66 -0.82
N VAL A 180 2.33 -3.57 -0.08
CA VAL A 180 3.03 -2.33 -0.40
C VAL A 180 3.92 -1.91 0.75
N ILE A 181 5.23 -1.82 0.55
CA ILE A 181 6.14 -1.22 1.53
C ILE A 181 5.88 0.29 1.52
N ILE A 182 5.47 0.80 2.68
CA ILE A 182 5.15 2.22 2.91
C ILE A 182 6.04 2.84 3.97
N GLY A 183 6.81 2.04 4.70
CA GLY A 183 7.71 2.53 5.73
C GLY A 183 8.82 1.55 6.09
N TYR A 184 9.88 2.10 6.67
CA TYR A 184 11.04 1.40 7.22
C TYR A 184 11.45 2.07 8.51
N ASP A 185 11.76 1.28 9.54
CA ASP A 185 12.31 1.76 10.81
C ASP A 185 13.53 0.90 11.20
N SER A 186 14.69 1.53 11.37
CA SER A 186 15.91 0.86 11.84
C SER A 186 15.93 0.67 13.36
N MET A 187 14.83 0.94 14.05
CA MET A 187 14.70 0.91 15.52
C MET A 187 15.77 1.74 16.26
N GLY A 188 16.64 2.44 15.54
CA GLY A 188 17.73 3.24 16.09
C GLY A 188 18.91 2.43 16.61
N THR A 189 18.99 1.16 16.26
CA THR A 189 20.10 0.26 16.63
C THR A 189 21.18 0.22 15.55
N LYS A 190 22.24 -0.54 15.78
CA LYS A 190 23.27 -0.83 14.77
C LYS A 190 23.07 -2.19 14.10
N SER A 191 22.12 -2.95 14.60
CA SER A 191 21.77 -4.26 14.09
C SER A 191 20.67 -4.09 13.04
N THR A 192 20.72 -4.86 11.96
CA THR A 192 19.65 -4.98 10.98
C THR A 192 18.61 -6.02 11.38
N LEU A 193 18.93 -6.85 12.41
CA LEU A 193 18.07 -7.96 12.84
C LEU A 193 16.75 -7.51 13.49
N ASP A 194 16.66 -6.26 13.91
CA ASP A 194 15.47 -5.65 14.50
C ASP A 194 14.84 -4.58 13.61
N ASP A 195 15.31 -4.45 12.36
CA ASP A 195 14.71 -3.57 11.37
C ASP A 195 13.25 -3.96 11.05
N VAL A 196 12.42 -2.96 10.86
CA VAL A 196 10.99 -3.14 10.63
C VAL A 196 10.61 -2.55 9.27
N LEU A 197 9.89 -3.34 8.46
CA LEU A 197 9.15 -2.86 7.31
C LEU A 197 7.68 -2.64 7.71
N ILE A 198 7.14 -1.49 7.33
CA ILE A 198 5.72 -1.17 7.51
C ILE A 198 5.05 -1.35 6.15
N MET A 199 4.00 -2.17 6.13
CA MET A 199 3.28 -2.57 4.92
C MET A 199 1.87 -2.01 4.92
N ALA A 200 1.36 -1.60 3.74
CA ALA A 200 -0.06 -1.64 3.47
C ALA A 200 -0.38 -3.03 2.93
N ASP A 201 -1.25 -3.74 3.63
CA ASP A 201 -1.58 -5.14 3.38
C ASP A 201 -3.06 -5.29 2.98
N PRO A 202 -3.34 -5.68 1.73
CA PRO A 202 -4.73 -5.92 1.29
C PRO A 202 -5.41 -7.12 1.97
N TYR A 203 -4.67 -7.98 2.66
CA TYR A 203 -5.21 -9.13 3.38
C TYR A 203 -4.83 -9.09 4.88
N ASP A 204 -4.92 -7.92 5.47
CA ASP A 204 -4.62 -7.71 6.88
C ASP A 204 -5.69 -8.34 7.77
N THR A 205 -5.40 -9.55 8.27
CA THR A 205 -6.30 -10.33 9.13
C THR A 205 -5.57 -10.97 10.30
N CYS A 206 -4.29 -10.64 10.56
CA CYS A 206 -3.43 -11.41 11.45
C CYS A 206 -2.98 -10.69 12.71
N ASP A 207 -3.04 -9.37 12.77
CA ASP A 207 -2.51 -8.58 13.90
C ASP A 207 -3.57 -8.08 14.87
N HIS A 208 -4.80 -8.58 14.76
CA HIS A 208 -5.96 -8.24 15.60
C HIS A 208 -6.53 -6.82 15.38
N LYS A 209 -6.09 -6.12 14.33
CA LYS A 209 -6.61 -4.81 13.95
C LYS A 209 -6.65 -4.69 12.43
N GLN A 210 -7.74 -5.10 11.83
CA GLN A 210 -7.94 -5.07 10.39
C GLN A 210 -8.06 -3.62 9.87
N ASP A 211 -6.95 -2.90 9.87
CA ASP A 211 -6.85 -1.51 9.38
C ASP A 211 -6.05 -1.39 8.08
N GLY A 212 -5.59 -2.51 7.55
CA GLY A 212 -4.83 -2.59 6.31
C GLY A 212 -3.35 -2.29 6.48
N TYR A 213 -2.84 -2.27 7.71
CA TYR A 213 -1.41 -2.13 7.98
C TYR A 213 -0.87 -3.37 8.67
N ALA A 214 0.32 -3.78 8.28
CA ALA A 214 1.06 -4.86 8.90
C ALA A 214 2.53 -4.48 9.05
N VAL A 215 3.26 -5.19 9.89
CA VAL A 215 4.70 -5.03 10.04
C VAL A 215 5.41 -6.35 9.87
N ASP A 216 6.54 -6.31 9.16
CA ASP A 216 7.46 -7.44 9.04
C ASP A 216 8.83 -7.06 9.60
N ASN A 217 9.56 -8.05 10.10
CA ASN A 217 11.00 -7.90 10.29
C ASN A 217 11.68 -7.83 8.90
N GLY A 218 12.55 -6.83 8.70
CA GLY A 218 13.14 -6.56 7.39
C GLY A 218 13.98 -7.72 6.84
N GLU A 219 14.86 -8.30 7.66
CA GLU A 219 15.72 -9.43 7.29
C GLU A 219 14.88 -10.69 6.99
N ASN A 220 13.85 -10.94 7.80
CA ASN A 220 12.95 -12.07 7.56
C ASN A 220 12.19 -11.90 6.23
N PHE A 221 11.66 -10.71 5.97
CA PHE A 221 11.02 -10.42 4.68
C PHE A 221 11.98 -10.66 3.52
N TYR A 222 13.20 -10.10 3.58
CA TYR A 222 14.20 -10.26 2.53
C TYR A 222 14.54 -11.72 2.25
N SER A 223 14.65 -12.56 3.30
CA SER A 223 14.93 -13.99 3.16
C SER A 223 13.77 -14.80 2.56
N MET A 224 12.53 -14.29 2.68
CA MET A 224 11.30 -14.91 2.19
C MET A 224 10.72 -14.18 0.96
N TRP A 225 11.50 -13.29 0.35
CA TRP A 225 11.05 -12.49 -0.78
C TRP A 225 11.20 -13.22 -2.11
N PHE A 226 10.33 -14.19 -2.30
CA PHE A 226 10.19 -14.96 -3.53
C PHE A 226 8.77 -15.50 -3.65
N ASP A 227 8.35 -15.84 -4.86
CA ASP A 227 7.14 -16.64 -5.13
C ASP A 227 7.48 -18.10 -5.29
N HIS A 228 6.64 -19.00 -4.77
CA HIS A 228 6.89 -20.42 -4.86
C HIS A 228 6.40 -21.03 -6.18
N SER A 229 5.16 -20.70 -6.61
CA SER A 229 4.54 -21.42 -7.73
C SER A 229 3.45 -20.65 -8.49
N ILE A 230 3.03 -19.49 -8.01
CA ILE A 230 1.91 -18.71 -8.57
C ILE A 230 2.37 -17.93 -9.80
N LEU A 231 3.48 -17.24 -9.69
CA LEU A 231 4.03 -16.42 -10.77
C LEU A 231 4.76 -17.28 -11.82
N PRO A 232 4.92 -16.79 -13.05
CA PRO A 232 5.84 -17.37 -14.03
C PRO A 232 7.26 -17.54 -13.44
N GLU A 233 7.93 -18.65 -13.72
CA GLU A 233 9.20 -19.02 -13.08
C GLU A 233 10.27 -17.92 -13.14
N ASN A 234 10.37 -17.20 -14.25
CA ASN A 234 11.31 -16.11 -14.46
C ASN A 234 10.92 -14.79 -13.75
N GLN A 235 9.81 -14.77 -13.03
CA GLN A 235 9.28 -13.60 -12.30
C GLN A 235 9.17 -13.83 -10.79
N ARG A 236 9.64 -14.97 -10.27
CA ARG A 236 9.43 -15.41 -8.88
C ARG A 236 10.43 -14.86 -7.88
N GLU A 237 11.58 -14.42 -8.32
CA GLU A 237 12.64 -13.98 -7.42
C GLU A 237 12.57 -12.48 -7.17
N GLN A 238 12.40 -12.08 -5.91
CA GLN A 238 12.29 -10.69 -5.46
C GLN A 238 11.28 -9.86 -6.27
N PRO A 239 10.01 -10.31 -6.43
CA PRO A 239 9.06 -9.62 -7.29
C PRO A 239 8.67 -8.25 -6.72
N PHE A 240 8.86 -7.20 -7.52
CA PHE A 240 8.41 -5.86 -7.16
C PHE A 240 8.03 -5.00 -8.37
N VAL A 241 7.22 -3.99 -8.11
CA VAL A 241 6.94 -2.87 -9.01
C VAL A 241 6.92 -1.56 -8.21
N THR A 242 7.65 -0.55 -8.66
CA THR A 242 7.44 0.83 -8.24
C THR A 242 6.78 1.61 -9.37
N ALA A 243 5.91 2.56 -9.01
CA ALA A 243 5.22 3.38 -9.99
C ALA A 243 4.91 4.76 -9.42
N LYS A 244 5.13 5.81 -10.22
CA LYS A 244 4.76 7.19 -9.89
C LYS A 244 4.46 8.00 -11.16
N PRO A 245 3.61 9.03 -11.08
CA PRO A 245 3.30 9.95 -12.18
C PRO A 245 4.52 10.57 -12.83
#